data_a70da53b9b764c148e24bd562e69959a
#
_entry.id   a70da53b9b764c148e24bd562e69959a
#
_cell.length_a   1.000
_cell.length_b   1.000
_cell.length_c   1.000
_cell.angle_alpha   90.00
_cell.angle_beta   90.00
_cell.angle_gamma   90.00
#
_symmetry.space_group_name_H-M   'P 1'
#
loop_
_entity.id
_entity.type
_entity.pdbx_description
1 polymer ?
#
loop_
_entity_poly.entity_id
_entity_poly.type
_entity_poly.pdbx_seq_one_letter_code
_entity_poly.pdbx_strand_id
1 'polypeptide(L)'
;CQTTPVHGLTAEQIAALKSEGFTQTEDGWEFGLSDKVLFDTDEFVIHDAARQTVARIGRTLLKVGLNSVSVYGYTDSVGSDTYNEQLSARRADVVANVLVEAGMQRAAIQTIGAGKRNPVADNSTATGRAQNRRVAIVISTR
;
A
#
# COMPACT_ATOMS: atom_id res chain seq x y z
N CYS A 1 10.87 -31.01 -9.32
CA CYS A 1 9.73 -30.89 -8.44
C CYS A 1 9.64 -29.54 -7.77
N GLN A 2 8.52 -28.97 -7.82
CA GLN A 2 8.30 -27.68 -7.25
C GLN A 2 7.89 -27.81 -5.79
N THR A 3 8.68 -27.24 -4.91
CA THR A 3 8.31 -27.18 -3.51
C THR A 3 7.65 -25.85 -3.23
N THR A 4 6.43 -25.88 -2.76
CA THR A 4 5.73 -24.66 -2.39
C THR A 4 6.11 -24.32 -0.95
N PRO A 5 6.69 -23.16 -0.70
CA PRO A 5 6.99 -22.78 0.68
C PRO A 5 5.71 -22.69 1.51
N VAL A 6 5.78 -23.10 2.76
CA VAL A 6 4.61 -23.12 3.64
C VAL A 6 4.05 -21.71 3.83
N HIS A 7 4.92 -20.74 4.01
CA HIS A 7 4.52 -19.36 4.22
C HIS A 7 5.16 -18.43 3.22
N GLY A 8 5.67 -18.98 2.16
CA GLY A 8 6.46 -18.19 1.27
C GLY A 8 5.84 -18.05 -0.10
N LEU A 9 6.49 -17.23 -0.86
CA LEU A 9 6.15 -16.99 -2.25
C LEU A 9 7.10 -17.77 -3.12
N THR A 10 6.69 -18.01 -4.36
CA THR A 10 7.58 -18.64 -5.34
C THR A 10 8.70 -17.67 -5.73
N ALA A 11 9.76 -18.19 -6.31
CA ALA A 11 10.86 -17.36 -6.80
C ALA A 11 10.36 -16.34 -7.83
N GLU A 12 9.41 -16.74 -8.67
CA GLU A 12 8.82 -15.84 -9.66
C GLU A 12 8.05 -14.70 -9.01
N GLN A 13 7.28 -15.01 -7.96
CA GLN A 13 6.53 -13.99 -7.22
C GLN A 13 7.48 -13.01 -6.54
N ILE A 14 8.52 -13.52 -5.88
CA ILE A 14 9.51 -12.67 -5.23
C ILE A 14 10.21 -11.77 -6.22
N ALA A 15 10.58 -12.30 -7.38
CA ALA A 15 11.23 -11.51 -8.42
C ALA A 15 10.31 -10.39 -8.92
N ALA A 16 9.02 -10.68 -9.07
CA ALA A 16 8.05 -9.66 -9.48
C ALA A 16 7.91 -8.57 -8.43
N LEU A 17 7.85 -8.93 -7.15
CA LEU A 17 7.76 -7.96 -6.07
C LEU A 17 8.99 -7.06 -6.02
N LYS A 18 10.17 -7.63 -6.12
CA LYS A 18 11.42 -6.85 -6.14
C LYS A 18 11.48 -5.92 -7.33
N SER A 19 11.05 -6.40 -8.48
CA SER A 19 11.02 -5.62 -9.71
C SER A 19 10.11 -4.40 -9.59
N GLU A 20 9.01 -4.50 -8.85
CA GLU A 20 8.11 -3.37 -8.63
C GLU A 20 8.53 -2.46 -7.50
N GLY A 21 9.53 -2.83 -6.72
CA GLY A 21 10.03 -2.00 -5.65
C GLY A 21 9.53 -2.36 -4.25
N PHE A 22 8.90 -3.51 -4.11
CA PHE A 22 8.49 -4.00 -2.79
C PHE A 22 9.71 -4.35 -1.96
N THR A 23 9.62 -4.13 -0.65
CA THR A 23 10.64 -4.53 0.31
C THR A 23 10.09 -5.61 1.22
N GLN A 24 10.96 -6.50 1.64
CA GLN A 24 10.56 -7.58 2.53
C GLN A 24 10.43 -7.07 3.96
N THR A 25 9.37 -7.49 4.64
CA THR A 25 9.11 -7.16 6.05
C THR A 25 8.92 -8.47 6.82
N GLU A 26 8.75 -8.36 8.14
CA GLU A 26 8.51 -9.54 8.97
C GLU A 26 7.27 -10.31 8.53
N ASP A 27 6.23 -9.60 8.08
CA ASP A 27 4.94 -10.20 7.75
C ASP A 27 4.77 -10.49 6.27
N GLY A 28 5.72 -10.07 5.44
CA GLY A 28 5.60 -10.28 4.01
C GLY A 28 6.36 -9.23 3.22
N TRP A 29 5.67 -8.60 2.28
CA TRP A 29 6.27 -7.62 1.39
C TRP A 29 5.42 -6.37 1.38
N GLU A 30 6.05 -5.22 1.29
CA GLU A 30 5.37 -3.94 1.38
C GLU A 30 5.90 -2.96 0.34
N PHE A 31 5.00 -2.21 -0.28
CA PHE A 31 5.33 -1.11 -1.18
C PHE A 31 4.65 0.15 -0.66
N GLY A 32 5.44 1.15 -0.29
CA GLY A 32 4.94 2.40 0.25
C GLY A 32 4.94 3.51 -0.78
N LEU A 33 3.86 4.29 -0.81
CA LEU A 33 3.72 5.44 -1.68
C LEU A 33 3.46 6.67 -0.81
N SER A 34 4.27 7.72 -0.98
CA SER A 34 4.07 8.94 -0.20
C SER A 34 2.77 9.63 -0.63
N ASP A 35 2.16 10.37 0.29
CA ASP A 35 0.93 11.06 -0.03
C ASP A 35 1.10 12.13 -1.10
N LYS A 36 2.29 12.75 -1.19
CA LYS A 36 2.56 13.76 -2.22
C LYS A 36 2.57 13.18 -3.61
N VAL A 37 2.98 11.92 -3.74
CA VAL A 37 2.96 11.23 -5.04
C VAL A 37 1.52 10.88 -5.40
N LEU A 38 0.72 10.48 -4.41
CA LEU A 38 -0.63 9.99 -4.64
C LEU A 38 -1.66 11.09 -4.71
N PHE A 39 -1.61 12.07 -3.79
CA PHE A 39 -2.69 13.02 -3.57
C PHE A 39 -2.16 14.41 -3.29
N ASP A 40 -3.02 15.41 -3.49
CA ASP A 40 -2.78 16.75 -2.95
C ASP A 40 -3.05 16.75 -1.45
N THR A 41 -2.59 17.80 -0.77
CA THR A 41 -2.75 17.94 0.69
C THR A 41 -4.22 17.81 1.07
N ASP A 42 -4.50 16.95 2.05
CA ASP A 42 -5.85 16.71 2.59
C ASP A 42 -6.84 16.16 1.56
N GLU A 43 -6.36 15.77 0.35
CA GLU A 43 -7.22 15.23 -0.69
C GLU A 43 -7.14 13.71 -0.74
N PHE A 44 -8.12 13.10 -1.42
CA PHE A 44 -8.11 11.67 -1.66
C PHE A 44 -8.44 11.34 -3.13
N VAL A 45 -8.19 12.29 -4.03
CA VAL A 45 -8.27 12.07 -5.47
C VAL A 45 -6.87 11.76 -5.97
N ILE A 46 -6.67 10.57 -6.49
CA ILE A 46 -5.35 10.09 -6.87
C ILE A 46 -4.86 10.78 -8.14
N HIS A 47 -3.58 11.16 -8.16
CA HIS A 47 -2.95 11.73 -9.35
C HIS A 47 -2.82 10.68 -10.44
N ASP A 48 -2.93 11.10 -11.70
CA ASP A 48 -2.90 10.19 -12.85
C ASP A 48 -1.63 9.34 -12.89
N ALA A 49 -0.47 9.94 -12.67
CA ALA A 49 0.80 9.19 -12.69
C ALA A 49 0.84 8.11 -11.61
N ALA A 50 0.33 8.44 -10.42
CA ALA A 50 0.27 7.48 -9.33
C ALA A 50 -0.74 6.37 -9.63
N ARG A 51 -1.87 6.73 -10.23
CA ARG A 51 -2.88 5.76 -10.65
C ARG A 51 -2.28 4.74 -11.61
N GLN A 52 -1.51 5.20 -12.58
CA GLN A 52 -0.87 4.31 -13.53
C GLN A 52 0.13 3.39 -12.84
N THR A 53 0.89 3.91 -11.88
CA THR A 53 1.83 3.09 -11.11
C THR A 53 1.12 2.00 -10.32
N VAL A 54 0.05 2.36 -9.61
CA VAL A 54 -0.70 1.40 -8.81
C VAL A 54 -1.37 0.36 -9.70
N ALA A 55 -1.92 0.78 -10.83
CA ALA A 55 -2.54 -0.15 -11.77
C ALA A 55 -1.53 -1.14 -12.33
N ARG A 56 -0.32 -0.66 -12.65
CA ARG A 56 0.76 -1.55 -13.11
C ARG A 56 1.13 -2.56 -12.05
N ILE A 57 1.24 -2.12 -10.80
CA ILE A 57 1.53 -3.02 -9.68
C ILE A 57 0.45 -4.08 -9.59
N GLY A 58 -0.81 -3.68 -9.66
CA GLY A 58 -1.92 -4.63 -9.62
C GLY A 58 -1.85 -5.68 -10.71
N ARG A 59 -1.56 -5.25 -11.94
CA ARG A 59 -1.44 -6.19 -13.06
C ARG A 59 -0.26 -7.14 -12.87
N THR A 60 0.86 -6.63 -12.39
CA THR A 60 2.04 -7.47 -12.13
C THR A 60 1.75 -8.52 -11.07
N LEU A 61 1.07 -8.13 -10.00
CA LEU A 61 0.71 -9.06 -8.93
C LEU A 61 -0.22 -10.16 -9.45
N LEU A 62 -1.23 -9.78 -10.22
CA LEU A 62 -2.16 -10.76 -10.78
C LEU A 62 -1.46 -11.72 -11.73
N LYS A 63 -0.50 -11.22 -12.50
CA LYS A 63 0.22 -12.03 -13.48
C LYS A 63 0.98 -13.17 -12.81
N VAL A 64 1.45 -12.99 -11.60
CA VAL A 64 2.17 -14.02 -10.87
C VAL A 64 1.31 -14.71 -9.80
N GLY A 65 0.01 -14.49 -9.83
CA GLY A 65 -0.91 -15.18 -8.94
C GLY A 65 -1.08 -14.58 -7.57
N LEU A 66 -0.61 -13.36 -7.35
CA LEU A 66 -0.77 -12.64 -6.09
C LEU A 66 -2.04 -11.79 -6.18
N ASN A 67 -3.17 -12.39 -5.84
CA ASN A 67 -4.47 -11.75 -6.04
C ASN A 67 -5.14 -11.28 -4.76
N SER A 68 -4.44 -11.29 -3.64
CA SER A 68 -4.93 -10.76 -2.36
C SER A 68 -3.90 -9.80 -1.79
N VAL A 69 -4.37 -8.62 -1.37
CA VAL A 69 -3.48 -7.61 -0.79
C VAL A 69 -4.19 -6.91 0.35
N SER A 70 -3.41 -6.24 1.19
CA SER A 70 -3.92 -5.29 2.16
C SER A 70 -3.38 -3.91 1.81
N VAL A 71 -4.22 -2.89 1.95
CA VAL A 71 -3.84 -1.50 1.68
C VAL A 71 -4.02 -0.73 2.98
N TYR A 72 -2.93 -0.17 3.49
CA TYR A 72 -2.92 0.60 4.72
C TYR A 72 -2.72 2.07 4.40
N GLY A 73 -3.60 2.92 4.91
CA GLY A 73 -3.39 4.37 4.85
C GLY A 73 -2.84 4.86 6.17
N TYR A 74 -1.82 5.71 6.11
CA TYR A 74 -1.17 6.28 7.28
C TYR A 74 -1.10 7.79 7.16
N THR A 75 -1.15 8.47 8.31
CA THR A 75 -0.99 9.91 8.40
C THR A 75 0.15 10.25 9.35
N ASP A 76 0.50 11.54 9.43
CA ASP A 76 1.35 12.03 10.51
C ASP A 76 0.48 12.28 11.76
N SER A 77 1.06 12.91 12.77
CA SER A 77 0.38 13.14 14.04
C SER A 77 -0.39 14.46 14.10
N VAL A 78 -0.43 15.22 13.02
CA VAL A 78 -1.12 16.52 13.00
C VAL A 78 -2.61 16.29 12.78
N GLY A 79 -3.43 17.01 13.57
CA GLY A 79 -4.88 16.92 13.45
C GLY A 79 -5.48 15.92 14.43
N SER A 80 -6.81 15.79 14.38
CA SER A 80 -7.51 14.87 15.29
C SER A 80 -7.34 13.42 14.82
N ASP A 81 -7.45 12.51 15.77
CA ASP A 81 -7.37 11.08 15.47
C ASP A 81 -8.49 10.66 14.54
N THR A 82 -9.71 11.14 14.79
CA THR A 82 -10.86 10.80 13.95
C THR A 82 -10.66 11.25 12.51
N TYR A 83 -10.21 12.50 12.33
CA TYR A 83 -9.96 13.03 10.99
C TYR A 83 -8.90 12.20 10.26
N ASN A 84 -7.80 11.90 10.95
CA ASN A 84 -6.70 11.16 10.36
C ASN A 84 -7.10 9.74 10.01
N GLU A 85 -7.89 9.09 10.85
CA GLU A 85 -8.38 7.75 10.55
C GLU A 85 -9.29 7.75 9.34
N GLN A 86 -10.20 8.72 9.25
CA GLN A 86 -11.10 8.82 8.10
C GLN A 86 -10.34 9.12 6.81
N LEU A 87 -9.40 10.07 6.86
CA LEU A 87 -8.63 10.41 5.67
C LEU A 87 -7.79 9.23 5.20
N SER A 88 -7.12 8.54 6.14
CA SER A 88 -6.29 7.38 5.79
C SER A 88 -7.13 6.24 5.21
N ALA A 89 -8.32 6.03 5.75
CA ALA A 89 -9.23 5.00 5.21
C ALA A 89 -9.68 5.34 3.80
N ARG A 90 -10.02 6.60 3.53
CA ARG A 90 -10.44 7.03 2.19
C ARG A 90 -9.30 6.89 1.20
N ARG A 91 -8.09 7.25 1.59
CA ARG A 91 -6.92 7.12 0.72
C ARG A 91 -6.61 5.66 0.42
N ALA A 92 -6.73 4.78 1.43
CA ALA A 92 -6.56 3.35 1.20
C ALA A 92 -7.63 2.83 0.22
N ASP A 93 -8.87 3.27 0.38
CA ASP A 93 -9.95 2.86 -0.52
C ASP A 93 -9.71 3.31 -1.96
N VAL A 94 -9.19 4.51 -2.15
CA VAL A 94 -8.88 5.03 -3.50
C VAL A 94 -7.83 4.16 -4.17
N VAL A 95 -6.78 3.80 -3.44
CA VAL A 95 -5.74 2.91 -3.97
C VAL A 95 -6.32 1.53 -4.27
N ALA A 96 -7.16 1.00 -3.37
CA ALA A 96 -7.82 -0.29 -3.59
C ALA A 96 -8.68 -0.26 -4.85
N ASN A 97 -9.39 0.84 -5.10
CA ASN A 97 -10.23 0.96 -6.29
C ASN A 97 -9.39 0.92 -7.57
N VAL A 98 -8.20 1.48 -7.56
CA VAL A 98 -7.30 1.39 -8.72
C VAL A 98 -6.86 -0.06 -8.95
N LEU A 99 -6.59 -0.79 -7.87
CA LEU A 99 -6.26 -2.22 -7.99
C LEU A 99 -7.44 -3.01 -8.56
N VAL A 100 -8.66 -2.65 -8.20
CA VAL A 100 -9.86 -3.28 -8.79
C VAL A 100 -9.93 -2.97 -10.28
N GLU A 101 -9.67 -1.74 -10.68
CA GLU A 101 -9.63 -1.37 -12.09
C GLU A 101 -8.58 -2.17 -12.86
N ALA A 102 -7.50 -2.54 -12.19
CA ALA A 102 -6.44 -3.34 -12.80
C ALA A 102 -6.81 -4.83 -12.93
N GLY A 103 -7.88 -5.26 -12.28
CA GLY A 103 -8.37 -6.63 -12.40
C GLY A 103 -8.50 -7.39 -11.09
N MET A 104 -8.13 -6.81 -9.96
CA MET A 104 -8.30 -7.49 -8.68
C MET A 104 -9.75 -7.45 -8.23
N GLN A 105 -10.17 -8.50 -7.51
CA GLN A 105 -11.50 -8.52 -6.95
C GLN A 105 -11.51 -7.71 -5.65
N ARG A 106 -12.54 -6.88 -5.48
CA ARG A 106 -12.61 -6.03 -4.28
C ARG A 106 -12.59 -6.84 -2.99
N ALA A 107 -13.25 -8.02 -3.01
CA ALA A 107 -13.29 -8.89 -1.83
C ALA A 107 -11.91 -9.43 -1.43
N ALA A 108 -10.95 -9.40 -2.34
CA ALA A 108 -9.58 -9.86 -2.07
C ALA A 108 -8.67 -8.75 -1.56
N ILE A 109 -9.20 -7.53 -1.39
CA ILE A 109 -8.41 -6.38 -0.95
C ILE A 109 -8.94 -5.92 0.40
N GLN A 110 -8.08 -5.94 1.42
CA GLN A 110 -8.39 -5.36 2.72
C GLN A 110 -7.92 -3.91 2.73
N THR A 111 -8.74 -3.00 3.23
CA THR A 111 -8.32 -1.60 3.39
C THR A 111 -8.36 -1.23 4.86
N ILE A 112 -7.29 -0.64 5.34
CA ILE A 112 -7.16 -0.26 6.74
C ILE A 112 -6.76 1.20 6.85
N GLY A 113 -7.57 1.99 7.51
CA GLY A 113 -7.22 3.36 7.86
C GLY A 113 -6.48 3.37 9.17
N ALA A 114 -5.16 3.39 9.12
CA ALA A 114 -4.34 3.29 10.32
C ALA A 114 -4.11 4.65 10.99
N GLY A 115 -4.45 5.75 10.32
CA GLY A 115 -4.26 7.08 10.88
C GLY A 115 -2.81 7.33 11.23
N LYS A 116 -2.56 7.85 12.42
CA LYS A 116 -1.20 8.17 12.85
C LYS A 116 -0.48 7.01 13.53
N ARG A 117 -1.06 5.83 13.52
CA ARG A 117 -0.44 4.65 14.12
C ARG A 117 0.75 4.19 13.30
N ASN A 118 1.70 3.56 13.96
CA ASN A 118 2.90 2.98 13.33
C ASN A 118 3.71 3.98 12.52
N PRO A 119 4.12 5.11 13.12
CA PRO A 119 4.96 6.06 12.40
C PRO A 119 6.30 5.42 12.03
N VAL A 120 6.79 5.75 10.82
CA VAL A 120 8.10 5.27 10.35
C VAL A 120 9.19 6.31 10.56
N ALA A 121 8.82 7.51 10.97
CA ALA A 121 9.75 8.62 11.15
C ALA A 121 9.26 9.54 12.27
N ASP A 122 10.10 10.50 12.62
CA ASP A 122 9.83 11.44 13.71
C ASP A 122 8.78 12.47 13.30
N ASN A 123 7.67 12.51 14.01
CA ASN A 123 6.59 13.46 13.75
C ASN A 123 6.94 14.89 14.16
N SER A 124 8.04 15.09 14.88
CA SER A 124 8.46 16.43 15.29
C SER A 124 9.13 17.21 14.17
N THR A 125 9.50 16.56 13.08
CA THR A 125 10.11 17.24 11.93
C THR A 125 9.18 17.18 10.73
N ALA A 126 9.28 18.18 9.85
CA ALA A 126 8.47 18.21 8.64
C ALA A 126 8.81 17.03 7.72
N THR A 127 10.09 16.69 7.62
CA THR A 127 10.53 15.56 6.81
C THR A 127 9.97 14.25 7.36
N GLY A 128 10.03 14.06 8.67
CA GLY A 128 9.49 12.85 9.30
C GLY A 128 7.99 12.73 9.13
N ARG A 129 7.26 13.84 9.29
CA ARG A 129 5.81 13.84 9.07
C ARG A 129 5.48 13.44 7.63
N ALA A 130 6.23 13.97 6.67
CA ALA A 130 6.02 13.62 5.26
C ALA A 130 6.23 12.12 5.01
N GLN A 131 7.21 11.52 5.66
CA GLN A 131 7.46 10.08 5.55
C GLN A 131 6.34 9.26 6.18
N ASN A 132 5.68 9.78 7.19
CA ASN A 132 4.57 9.09 7.84
C ASN A 132 3.27 9.16 7.04
N ARG A 133 3.11 10.17 6.19
CA ARG A 133 1.94 10.29 5.32
C ARG A 133 2.14 9.41 4.10
N ARG A 134 1.61 8.19 4.16
CA ARG A 134 1.83 7.22 3.08
C ARG A 134 0.66 6.25 2.97
N VAL A 135 0.61 5.56 1.84
CA VAL A 135 -0.26 4.40 1.66
C VAL A 135 0.64 3.22 1.33
N ALA A 136 0.44 2.11 2.00
CA ALA A 136 1.26 0.91 1.80
C ALA A 136 0.41 -0.21 1.23
N ILE A 137 0.93 -0.87 0.19
CA ILE A 137 0.34 -2.09 -0.37
C ILE A 137 1.14 -3.25 0.22
N VAL A 138 0.46 -4.14 0.92
CA VAL A 138 1.11 -5.20 1.68
C VAL A 138 0.68 -6.56 1.16
N ILE A 139 1.67 -7.41 0.89
CA ILE A 139 1.46 -8.82 0.55
C ILE A 139 1.85 -9.61 1.77
N SER A 140 0.88 -10.22 2.42
CA SER A 140 1.15 -11.03 3.61
C SER A 140 1.59 -12.42 3.22
N THR A 141 2.63 -12.93 3.88
CA THR A 141 3.09 -14.31 3.69
C THR A 141 2.76 -15.19 4.89
N ARG A 142 1.97 -14.68 5.81
CA ARG A 142 1.54 -15.43 6.99
C ARG A 142 0.09 -15.82 6.92
#